data_afc7a203f2ca9d326d72dc078438f5c6
#
_entry.id   afc7a203f2ca9d326d72dc078438f5c6
#
_cell.length_a   1.000
_cell.length_b   1.000
_cell.length_c   1.000
_cell.angle_alpha   90.00
_cell.angle_beta   90.00
_cell.angle_gamma   90.00
#
_symmetry.space_group_name_H-M   'P 1'
#
loop_
_entity.id
_entity.type
_entity.pdbx_description
1 polymer ?
#
loop_
_entity_poly.entity_id
_entity_poly.type
_entity_poly.pdbx_seq_one_letter_code
_entity_poly.pdbx_strand_id
1 'polypeptide(L)'
;MVRKLISEFVGTMLLVLFGCGTAVAVNTYVFSIYNISLPFTMLIIALAFGLVLTAIASVIGNVSGAHVNPAVSIAMAIDKRMSIIECVEYVIVQILGGIVGAEILGIIFGGYTSLGANGYGALSALGETTTLATAIIVEVLLTFTFVLVVLVVSAKQDKGTNGIVIGLTLALVHMFGIPFTGTSVNPARSIGPAIFTRGDALSQLWVFIVAPIVGAILAALFYKFVIKERETTKFEFKITNRKLKTSDKVITAVPAVKEAAEVKPAKKVVKKAPAKKEVVKKETTKKAPAKKVVAKTKTTKKDK
;
A
#
# COMPACT_ATOMS: atom_id res chain seq x y z
N MET A 1 20.01 9.62 9.49
CA MET A 1 18.83 9.48 10.35
C MET A 1 17.84 10.64 10.14
N VAL A 2 18.19 11.92 10.39
CA VAL A 2 17.28 13.09 10.34
C VAL A 2 16.38 13.14 9.09
N ARG A 3 16.93 12.96 7.88
CA ARG A 3 16.12 12.95 6.63
C ARG A 3 15.05 11.87 6.63
N LYS A 4 15.33 10.69 7.17
CA LYS A 4 14.35 9.59 7.29
C LYS A 4 13.23 9.98 8.27
N LEU A 5 13.57 10.53 9.43
CA LEU A 5 12.58 10.92 10.44
C LEU A 5 11.66 12.04 9.95
N ILE A 6 12.20 13.06 9.26
CA ILE A 6 11.40 14.11 8.63
C ILE A 6 10.46 13.49 7.56
N SER A 7 10.95 12.55 6.76
CA SER A 7 10.14 11.88 5.73
C SER A 7 8.98 11.09 6.35
N GLU A 8 9.23 10.33 7.43
CA GLU A 8 8.19 9.56 8.14
C GLU A 8 7.16 10.48 8.81
N PHE A 9 7.62 11.58 9.44
CA PHE A 9 6.73 12.60 10.00
C PHE A 9 5.80 13.20 8.94
N VAL A 10 6.37 13.74 7.86
CA VAL A 10 5.60 14.37 6.77
C VAL A 10 4.71 13.34 6.07
N GLY A 11 5.22 12.14 5.79
CA GLY A 11 4.43 11.07 5.18
C GLY A 11 3.22 10.70 6.02
N THR A 12 3.38 10.52 7.35
CA THR A 12 2.26 10.18 8.23
C THR A 12 1.28 11.35 8.37
N MET A 13 1.78 12.57 8.46
CA MET A 13 0.94 13.78 8.44
C MET A 13 0.06 13.82 7.17
N LEU A 14 0.64 13.61 5.99
CA LEU A 14 -0.09 13.60 4.73
C LEU A 14 -1.07 12.42 4.62
N LEU A 15 -0.71 11.24 5.16
CA LEU A 15 -1.61 10.08 5.18
C LEU A 15 -2.88 10.39 5.98
N VAL A 16 -2.75 10.99 7.16
CA VAL A 16 -3.87 11.39 8.00
C VAL A 16 -4.64 12.54 7.33
N LEU A 17 -3.95 13.56 6.85
CA LEU A 17 -4.56 14.72 6.22
C LEU A 17 -5.45 14.33 5.03
N PHE A 18 -4.95 13.55 4.09
CA PHE A 18 -5.72 13.18 2.90
C PHE A 18 -6.64 11.99 3.12
N GLY A 19 -6.22 10.97 3.84
CA GLY A 19 -7.05 9.77 4.11
C GLY A 19 -8.22 10.09 5.02
N CYS A 20 -7.95 10.60 6.23
CA CYS A 20 -9.00 10.99 7.17
C CYS A 20 -9.77 12.23 6.68
N GLY A 21 -9.09 13.18 6.03
CA GLY A 21 -9.74 14.36 5.46
C GLY A 21 -10.78 14.01 4.40
N THR A 22 -10.49 13.03 3.53
CA THR A 22 -11.48 12.52 2.58
C THR A 22 -12.66 11.89 3.32
N ALA A 23 -12.43 11.13 4.40
CA ALA A 23 -13.51 10.55 5.19
C ALA A 23 -14.41 11.64 5.79
N VAL A 24 -13.83 12.71 6.35
CA VAL A 24 -14.59 13.86 6.86
C VAL A 24 -15.37 14.55 5.75
N ALA A 25 -14.72 14.89 4.63
CA ALA A 25 -15.35 15.57 3.53
C ALA A 25 -16.52 14.78 2.94
N VAL A 26 -16.34 13.50 2.70
CA VAL A 26 -17.37 12.65 2.10
C VAL A 26 -18.54 12.43 3.05
N ASN A 27 -18.27 12.14 4.32
CA ASN A 27 -19.35 11.88 5.29
C ASN A 27 -20.12 13.16 5.68
N THR A 28 -19.42 14.31 5.81
CA THR A 28 -20.04 15.54 6.26
C THR A 28 -20.76 16.28 5.13
N TYR A 29 -20.14 16.38 3.96
CA TYR A 29 -20.64 17.23 2.88
C TYR A 29 -21.27 16.43 1.75
N VAL A 30 -20.62 15.39 1.26
CA VAL A 30 -21.09 14.66 0.07
C VAL A 30 -22.31 13.81 0.39
N PHE A 31 -22.29 13.07 1.49
CA PHE A 31 -23.42 12.26 1.92
C PHE A 31 -24.66 13.13 2.24
N SER A 32 -24.46 14.21 2.99
CA SER A 32 -25.55 15.10 3.44
C SER A 32 -26.18 15.90 2.32
N ILE A 33 -25.40 16.34 1.31
CA ILE A 33 -25.89 17.23 0.23
C ILE A 33 -26.45 16.42 -0.94
N TYR A 34 -25.77 15.32 -1.32
CA TYR A 34 -26.08 14.61 -2.56
C TYR A 34 -26.80 13.27 -2.32
N ASN A 35 -27.04 12.88 -1.06
CA ASN A 35 -27.65 11.60 -0.68
C ASN A 35 -27.00 10.39 -1.38
N ILE A 36 -25.67 10.41 -1.47
CA ILE A 36 -24.88 9.36 -2.11
C ILE A 36 -24.90 8.12 -1.20
N SER A 37 -25.04 6.94 -1.79
CA SER A 37 -25.12 5.68 -1.04
C SER A 37 -23.86 5.41 -0.22
N LEU A 38 -24.01 4.86 0.97
CA LEU A 38 -22.92 4.51 1.89
C LEU A 38 -21.82 3.65 1.25
N PRO A 39 -22.11 2.62 0.42
CA PRO A 39 -21.05 1.86 -0.26
C PRO A 39 -20.15 2.69 -1.17
N PHE A 40 -20.70 3.71 -1.83
CA PHE A 40 -19.92 4.58 -2.71
C PHE A 40 -19.02 5.54 -1.90
N THR A 41 -19.49 6.07 -0.78
CA THR A 41 -18.65 6.89 0.11
C THR A 41 -17.48 6.07 0.68
N MET A 42 -17.74 4.82 1.09
CA MET A 42 -16.70 3.90 1.56
C MET A 42 -15.65 3.59 0.49
N LEU A 43 -16.06 3.41 -0.76
CA LEU A 43 -15.14 3.20 -1.88
C LEU A 43 -14.22 4.42 -2.09
N ILE A 44 -14.76 5.64 -2.05
CA ILE A 44 -13.97 6.87 -2.18
C ILE A 44 -12.93 6.97 -1.07
N ILE A 45 -13.33 6.72 0.18
CA ILE A 45 -12.44 6.77 1.34
C ILE A 45 -11.33 5.72 1.23
N ALA A 46 -11.68 4.49 0.88
CA ALA A 46 -10.73 3.40 0.70
C ALA A 46 -9.68 3.73 -0.38
N LEU A 47 -10.13 4.25 -1.52
CA LEU A 47 -9.25 4.67 -2.60
C LEU A 47 -8.36 5.86 -2.18
N ALA A 48 -8.86 6.81 -1.40
CA ALA A 48 -8.06 7.93 -0.91
C ALA A 48 -6.89 7.46 -0.04
N PHE A 49 -7.13 6.54 0.92
CA PHE A 49 -6.06 5.95 1.72
C PHE A 49 -5.03 5.19 0.86
N GLY A 50 -5.49 4.42 -0.11
CA GLY A 50 -4.60 3.69 -1.02
C GLY A 50 -3.77 4.60 -1.91
N LEU A 51 -4.38 5.60 -2.52
CA LEU A 51 -3.72 6.54 -3.43
C LEU A 51 -2.72 7.44 -2.71
N VAL A 52 -3.07 7.95 -1.53
CA VAL A 52 -2.13 8.77 -0.75
C VAL A 52 -0.92 7.95 -0.32
N LEU A 53 -1.10 6.69 0.10
CA LEU A 53 0.04 5.83 0.44
C LEU A 53 0.89 5.50 -0.79
N THR A 54 0.27 5.25 -1.96
CA THR A 54 1.01 5.08 -3.23
C THR A 54 1.87 6.30 -3.53
N ALA A 55 1.32 7.50 -3.42
CA ALA A 55 2.05 8.75 -3.65
C ALA A 55 3.21 8.92 -2.66
N ILE A 56 2.94 8.74 -1.36
CA ILE A 56 3.96 8.83 -0.30
C ILE A 56 5.09 7.82 -0.55
N ALA A 57 4.75 6.55 -0.81
CA ALA A 57 5.75 5.50 -1.07
C ALA A 57 6.61 5.81 -2.29
N SER A 58 6.03 6.42 -3.32
CA SER A 58 6.77 6.82 -4.53
C SER A 58 7.74 7.96 -4.27
N VAL A 59 7.41 8.90 -3.37
CA VAL A 59 8.24 10.08 -3.07
C VAL A 59 9.32 9.78 -2.03
N ILE A 60 8.95 9.19 -0.90
CA ILE A 60 9.87 9.01 0.25
C ILE A 60 10.33 7.56 0.44
N GLY A 61 9.84 6.61 -0.33
CA GLY A 61 10.19 5.19 -0.18
C GLY A 61 11.69 4.90 -0.29
N ASN A 62 12.40 5.64 -1.14
CA ASN A 62 13.86 5.52 -1.28
C ASN A 62 14.64 6.27 -0.17
N VAL A 63 13.98 7.10 0.64
CA VAL A 63 14.61 7.88 1.73
C VAL A 63 14.46 7.16 3.07
N SER A 64 13.22 6.82 3.45
CA SER A 64 12.88 6.25 4.76
C SER A 64 12.33 4.82 4.69
N GLY A 65 11.91 4.37 3.51
CA GLY A 65 11.12 3.16 3.35
C GLY A 65 9.61 3.43 3.31
N ALA A 66 9.18 4.66 3.62
CA ALA A 66 7.77 5.08 3.66
C ALA A 66 6.92 4.14 4.52
N HIS A 67 7.36 3.85 5.73
CA HIS A 67 6.58 3.03 6.67
C HIS A 67 5.29 3.75 7.05
N VAL A 68 5.38 5.01 7.44
CA VAL A 68 4.29 5.92 7.85
C VAL A 68 3.25 5.27 8.78
N ASN A 69 3.71 4.23 9.51
CA ASN A 69 2.87 3.34 10.32
C ASN A 69 3.71 2.62 11.38
N PRO A 70 3.42 2.78 12.68
CA PRO A 70 4.10 2.07 13.76
C PRO A 70 4.05 0.54 13.62
N ALA A 71 2.93 -0.03 13.18
CA ALA A 71 2.79 -1.48 13.00
C ALA A 71 3.74 -2.01 11.90
N VAL A 72 3.91 -1.28 10.80
CA VAL A 72 4.91 -1.59 9.75
C VAL A 72 6.32 -1.48 10.30
N SER A 73 6.65 -0.42 11.05
CA SER A 73 7.99 -0.21 11.62
C SER A 73 8.37 -1.33 12.59
N ILE A 74 7.43 -1.76 13.44
CA ILE A 74 7.62 -2.91 14.34
C ILE A 74 7.88 -4.19 13.56
N ALA A 75 7.11 -4.47 12.51
CA ALA A 75 7.31 -5.66 11.67
C ALA A 75 8.68 -5.65 10.97
N MET A 76 9.15 -4.49 10.48
CA MET A 76 10.48 -4.34 9.90
C MET A 76 11.60 -4.55 10.92
N ALA A 77 11.41 -4.13 12.17
CA ALA A 77 12.37 -4.39 13.25
C ALA A 77 12.42 -5.89 13.60
N ILE A 78 11.28 -6.59 13.64
CA ILE A 78 11.21 -8.05 13.87
C ILE A 78 11.93 -8.82 12.74
N ASP A 79 11.78 -8.38 11.48
CA ASP A 79 12.50 -8.98 10.35
C ASP A 79 13.96 -8.48 10.23
N LYS A 80 14.45 -7.69 11.20
CA LYS A 80 15.83 -7.16 11.28
C LYS A 80 16.23 -6.26 10.09
N ARG A 81 15.28 -5.58 9.48
CA ARG A 81 15.54 -4.59 8.42
C ARG A 81 15.83 -3.20 8.98
N MET A 82 15.55 -2.97 10.24
CA MET A 82 15.91 -1.76 10.99
C MET A 82 16.27 -2.12 12.43
N SER A 83 17.00 -1.25 13.11
CA SER A 83 17.32 -1.41 14.53
C SER A 83 16.12 -1.08 15.41
N ILE A 84 16.13 -1.55 16.67
CA ILE A 84 15.08 -1.21 17.64
C ILE A 84 15.05 0.30 17.92
N ILE A 85 16.21 0.94 18.00
CA ILE A 85 16.32 2.39 18.24
C ILE A 85 15.68 3.15 17.07
N GLU A 86 16.03 2.81 15.83
CA GLU A 86 15.44 3.41 14.64
C GLU A 86 13.91 3.18 14.58
N CYS A 87 13.44 2.01 14.99
CA CYS A 87 12.01 1.72 15.10
C CYS A 87 11.30 2.65 16.08
N VAL A 88 11.87 2.85 17.29
CA VAL A 88 11.30 3.77 18.29
C VAL A 88 11.27 5.20 17.77
N GLU A 89 12.36 5.67 17.15
CA GLU A 89 12.41 7.00 16.53
C GLU A 89 11.33 7.17 15.44
N TYR A 90 11.13 6.15 14.60
CA TYR A 90 10.08 6.16 13.58
C TYR A 90 8.70 6.25 14.22
N VAL A 91 8.40 5.41 15.20
CA VAL A 91 7.10 5.40 15.90
C VAL A 91 6.79 6.78 16.49
N ILE A 92 7.76 7.43 17.13
CA ILE A 92 7.57 8.76 17.71
C ILE A 92 7.21 9.79 16.64
N VAL A 93 8.00 9.88 15.57
CA VAL A 93 7.75 10.90 14.53
C VAL A 93 6.50 10.60 13.70
N GLN A 94 6.13 9.33 13.52
CA GLN A 94 4.88 8.92 12.89
C GLN A 94 3.67 9.36 13.71
N ILE A 95 3.70 9.14 15.03
CA ILE A 95 2.63 9.61 15.94
C ILE A 95 2.51 11.13 15.89
N LEU A 96 3.62 11.84 15.98
CA LEU A 96 3.63 13.31 15.87
C LEU A 96 3.08 13.78 14.52
N GLY A 97 3.46 13.13 13.42
CA GLY A 97 2.91 13.41 12.09
C GLY A 97 1.39 13.19 12.02
N GLY A 98 0.90 12.09 12.60
CA GLY A 98 -0.53 11.80 12.69
C GLY A 98 -1.31 12.85 13.48
N ILE A 99 -0.77 13.30 14.61
CA ILE A 99 -1.35 14.37 15.44
C ILE A 99 -1.42 15.68 14.65
N VAL A 100 -0.31 16.10 14.02
CA VAL A 100 -0.28 17.35 13.23
C VAL A 100 -1.24 17.26 12.04
N GLY A 101 -1.32 16.11 11.37
CA GLY A 101 -2.28 15.89 10.28
C GLY A 101 -3.73 16.05 10.73
N ALA A 102 -4.08 15.51 11.91
CA ALA A 102 -5.41 15.64 12.50
C ALA A 102 -5.72 17.08 12.96
N GLU A 103 -4.74 17.79 13.51
CA GLU A 103 -4.88 19.20 13.89
C GLU A 103 -5.18 20.07 12.67
N ILE A 104 -4.42 19.89 11.58
CA ILE A 104 -4.66 20.60 10.31
C ILE A 104 -6.08 20.34 9.80
N LEU A 105 -6.58 19.09 9.91
CA LEU A 105 -7.96 18.77 9.56
C LEU A 105 -8.97 19.55 10.41
N GLY A 106 -8.76 19.60 11.73
CA GLY A 106 -9.61 20.37 12.63
C GLY A 106 -9.69 21.85 12.23
N ILE A 107 -8.57 22.45 11.84
CA ILE A 107 -8.50 23.82 11.36
C ILE A 107 -9.24 23.96 10.01
N ILE A 108 -9.00 23.06 9.05
CA ILE A 108 -9.63 23.14 7.70
C ILE A 108 -11.14 22.99 7.78
N PHE A 109 -11.65 22.07 8.59
CA PHE A 109 -13.09 21.82 8.72
C PHE A 109 -13.78 22.64 9.81
N GLY A 110 -13.05 23.47 10.54
CA GLY A 110 -13.61 24.36 11.56
C GLY A 110 -14.13 23.64 12.80
N GLY A 111 -13.61 22.44 13.12
CA GLY A 111 -14.02 21.65 14.29
C GLY A 111 -13.35 20.29 14.40
N TYR A 112 -13.54 19.67 15.57
CA TYR A 112 -12.87 18.42 15.93
C TYR A 112 -13.84 17.25 16.19
N THR A 113 -15.11 17.39 15.85
CA THR A 113 -16.17 16.41 16.18
C THR A 113 -16.07 15.11 15.38
N SER A 114 -15.47 15.16 14.21
CA SER A 114 -15.31 13.98 13.36
C SER A 114 -14.09 14.18 12.47
N LEU A 115 -12.95 13.62 12.88
CA LEU A 115 -11.69 13.70 12.14
C LEU A 115 -11.33 12.36 11.48
N GLY A 116 -12.33 11.54 11.17
CA GLY A 116 -12.12 10.19 10.63
C GLY A 116 -11.51 9.24 11.67
N ALA A 117 -11.83 9.45 12.96
CA ALA A 117 -11.42 8.58 14.06
C ALA A 117 -12.00 7.17 13.89
N ASN A 118 -11.27 6.18 14.38
CA ASN A 118 -11.71 4.79 14.40
C ASN A 118 -12.59 4.52 15.62
N GLY A 119 -13.48 3.54 15.48
CA GLY A 119 -14.36 3.11 16.57
C GLY A 119 -15.14 1.84 16.23
N TYR A 120 -15.78 1.27 17.23
CA TYR A 120 -16.68 0.12 17.11
C TYR A 120 -17.97 0.40 17.88
N GLY A 121 -18.93 -0.52 17.86
CA GLY A 121 -20.26 -0.27 18.46
C GLY A 121 -20.95 0.91 17.79
N ALA A 122 -21.44 1.86 18.55
CA ALA A 122 -22.14 3.04 18.06
C ALA A 122 -21.31 3.92 17.10
N LEU A 123 -19.96 3.82 17.11
CA LEU A 123 -19.09 4.53 16.17
C LEU A 123 -18.90 3.81 14.84
N SER A 124 -19.34 2.57 14.71
CA SER A 124 -19.24 1.75 13.52
C SER A 124 -20.40 2.05 12.56
N ALA A 125 -20.15 1.93 11.25
CA ALA A 125 -21.24 2.02 10.26
C ALA A 125 -22.25 0.87 10.36
N LEU A 126 -21.83 -0.27 10.95
CA LEU A 126 -22.69 -1.42 11.25
C LEU A 126 -23.34 -1.35 12.66
N GLY A 127 -23.09 -0.28 13.41
CA GLY A 127 -23.63 -0.07 14.74
C GLY A 127 -23.18 -1.14 15.75
N GLU A 128 -24.04 -1.45 16.70
CA GLU A 128 -23.77 -2.39 17.81
C GLU A 128 -23.43 -3.82 17.37
N THR A 129 -23.64 -4.18 16.12
CA THR A 129 -23.20 -5.47 15.58
C THR A 129 -21.67 -5.61 15.54
N THR A 130 -20.94 -4.48 15.53
CA THR A 130 -19.48 -4.49 15.64
C THR A 130 -19.07 -4.46 17.11
N THR A 131 -19.01 -5.62 17.72
CA THR A 131 -18.57 -5.79 19.10
C THR A 131 -17.05 -5.52 19.23
N LEU A 132 -16.57 -5.39 20.47
CA LEU A 132 -15.12 -5.32 20.77
C LEU A 132 -14.34 -6.50 20.16
N ALA A 133 -14.87 -7.72 20.29
CA ALA A 133 -14.24 -8.91 19.72
C ALA A 133 -14.18 -8.83 18.19
N THR A 134 -15.25 -8.39 17.55
CA THR A 134 -15.28 -8.16 16.10
C THR A 134 -14.22 -7.14 15.68
N ALA A 135 -14.13 -6.01 16.37
CA ALA A 135 -13.15 -4.97 16.09
C ALA A 135 -11.71 -5.48 16.19
N ILE A 136 -11.38 -6.22 17.27
CA ILE A 136 -10.04 -6.81 17.44
C ILE A 136 -9.72 -7.78 16.31
N ILE A 137 -10.62 -8.72 16.00
CA ILE A 137 -10.41 -9.72 14.95
C ILE A 137 -10.21 -9.04 13.60
N VAL A 138 -11.07 -8.09 13.24
CA VAL A 138 -10.98 -7.36 11.96
C VAL A 138 -9.65 -6.63 11.87
N GLU A 139 -9.29 -5.82 12.86
CA GLU A 139 -8.04 -5.04 12.84
C GLU A 139 -6.78 -5.92 12.80
N VAL A 140 -6.77 -7.05 13.53
CA VAL A 140 -5.65 -8.02 13.47
C VAL A 140 -5.52 -8.60 12.07
N LEU A 141 -6.62 -9.09 11.47
CA LEU A 141 -6.59 -9.72 10.14
C LEU A 141 -6.22 -8.72 9.04
N LEU A 142 -6.77 -7.51 9.08
CA LEU A 142 -6.47 -6.49 8.08
C LEU A 142 -5.02 -6.01 8.17
N THR A 143 -4.52 -5.82 9.41
CA THR A 143 -3.12 -5.42 9.61
C THR A 143 -2.16 -6.55 9.24
N PHE A 144 -2.48 -7.81 9.60
CA PHE A 144 -1.72 -8.97 9.15
C PHE A 144 -1.60 -8.98 7.63
N THR A 145 -2.72 -8.86 6.91
CA THR A 145 -2.75 -8.89 5.45
C THR A 145 -1.92 -7.74 4.85
N PHE A 146 -2.15 -6.52 5.32
CA PHE A 146 -1.46 -5.34 4.84
C PHE A 146 0.06 -5.43 5.08
N VAL A 147 0.48 -5.71 6.31
CA VAL A 147 1.90 -5.77 6.69
C VAL A 147 2.62 -6.92 6.01
N LEU A 148 1.95 -8.07 5.83
CA LEU A 148 2.53 -9.20 5.10
C LEU A 148 2.89 -8.81 3.66
N VAL A 149 1.98 -8.13 2.95
CA VAL A 149 2.26 -7.64 1.59
C VAL A 149 3.40 -6.62 1.61
N VAL A 150 3.42 -5.68 2.58
CA VAL A 150 4.52 -4.72 2.73
C VAL A 150 5.86 -5.43 2.90
N LEU A 151 5.95 -6.45 3.78
CA LEU A 151 7.18 -7.20 4.02
C LEU A 151 7.66 -7.95 2.76
N VAL A 152 6.75 -8.59 2.03
CA VAL A 152 7.08 -9.35 0.82
C VAL A 152 7.52 -8.43 -0.31
N VAL A 153 6.75 -7.38 -0.57
CA VAL A 153 6.99 -6.49 -1.71
C VAL A 153 8.25 -5.67 -1.51
N SER A 154 8.48 -5.13 -0.29
CA SER A 154 9.68 -4.35 0.02
C SER A 154 10.98 -5.17 0.09
N ALA A 155 10.90 -6.51 0.13
CA ALA A 155 12.06 -7.39 0.03
C ALA A 155 12.53 -7.63 -1.41
N LYS A 156 11.72 -7.32 -2.42
CA LYS A 156 12.06 -7.51 -3.83
C LYS A 156 13.04 -6.44 -4.30
N GLN A 157 13.91 -6.82 -5.26
CA GLN A 157 14.90 -5.89 -5.84
C GLN A 157 14.25 -4.86 -6.79
N ASP A 158 13.21 -5.26 -7.52
CA ASP A 158 12.45 -4.34 -8.36
C ASP A 158 11.49 -3.51 -7.49
N LYS A 159 11.82 -2.24 -7.33
CA LYS A 159 11.06 -1.28 -6.51
C LYS A 159 10.05 -0.46 -7.31
N GLY A 160 10.00 -0.60 -8.63
CA GLY A 160 9.20 0.29 -9.49
C GLY A 160 7.70 0.23 -9.20
N THR A 161 7.18 -0.94 -8.86
CA THR A 161 5.75 -1.15 -8.61
C THR A 161 5.38 -1.26 -7.14
N ASN A 162 6.35 -1.27 -6.22
CA ASN A 162 6.12 -1.53 -4.80
C ASN A 162 5.10 -0.58 -4.17
N GLY A 163 5.22 0.72 -4.44
CA GLY A 163 4.28 1.72 -3.91
C GLY A 163 2.85 1.48 -4.36
N ILE A 164 2.64 1.10 -5.61
CA ILE A 164 1.32 0.80 -6.17
C ILE A 164 0.70 -0.43 -5.47
N VAL A 165 1.45 -1.52 -5.35
CA VAL A 165 0.96 -2.75 -4.69
C VAL A 165 0.62 -2.48 -3.23
N ILE A 166 1.46 -1.76 -2.50
CA ILE A 166 1.24 -1.40 -1.10
C ILE A 166 0.00 -0.51 -0.96
N GLY A 167 -0.14 0.52 -1.80
CA GLY A 167 -1.29 1.42 -1.75
C GLY A 167 -2.60 0.72 -2.14
N LEU A 168 -2.61 -0.11 -3.18
CA LEU A 168 -3.79 -0.90 -3.55
C LEU A 168 -4.17 -1.90 -2.45
N THR A 169 -3.19 -2.47 -1.74
CA THR A 169 -3.47 -3.32 -0.58
C THR A 169 -4.10 -2.53 0.55
N LEU A 170 -3.64 -1.29 0.82
CA LEU A 170 -4.27 -0.42 1.80
C LEU A 170 -5.72 -0.09 1.39
N ALA A 171 -5.98 0.21 0.12
CA ALA A 171 -7.33 0.41 -0.38
C ALA A 171 -8.21 -0.85 -0.18
N LEU A 172 -7.69 -2.04 -0.50
CA LEU A 172 -8.40 -3.31 -0.33
C LEU A 172 -8.83 -3.54 1.13
N VAL A 173 -7.90 -3.39 2.09
CA VAL A 173 -8.24 -3.60 3.51
C VAL A 173 -9.19 -2.52 4.02
N HIS A 174 -9.14 -1.30 3.49
CA HIS A 174 -10.11 -0.25 3.81
C HIS A 174 -11.51 -0.56 3.25
N MET A 175 -11.61 -1.07 2.02
CA MET A 175 -12.91 -1.49 1.44
C MET A 175 -13.63 -2.51 2.32
N PHE A 176 -12.88 -3.43 2.93
CA PHE A 176 -13.46 -4.42 3.85
C PHE A 176 -13.72 -3.85 5.24
N GLY A 177 -12.77 -3.12 5.81
CA GLY A 177 -12.77 -2.78 7.23
C GLY A 177 -13.54 -1.51 7.60
N ILE A 178 -13.75 -0.57 6.67
CA ILE A 178 -14.47 0.69 6.95
C ILE A 178 -15.83 0.45 7.62
N PRO A 179 -16.69 -0.49 7.16
CA PRO A 179 -17.98 -0.74 7.79
C PRO A 179 -17.88 -1.13 9.28
N PHE A 180 -16.82 -1.81 9.67
CA PHE A 180 -16.65 -2.34 11.04
C PHE A 180 -16.01 -1.34 11.99
N THR A 181 -14.88 -0.73 11.59
CA THR A 181 -14.04 0.04 12.52
C THR A 181 -13.58 1.39 11.95
N GLY A 182 -13.97 1.70 10.72
CA GLY A 182 -13.36 2.80 9.98
C GLY A 182 -11.93 2.48 9.50
N THR A 183 -11.46 1.27 9.70
CA THR A 183 -10.13 0.71 9.36
C THR A 183 -8.98 1.51 9.93
N SER A 184 -8.34 0.98 10.97
CA SER A 184 -7.09 1.54 11.51
C SER A 184 -5.89 1.05 10.72
N VAL A 185 -5.53 -0.20 10.93
CA VAL A 185 -4.29 -0.89 10.49
C VAL A 185 -3.00 -0.10 10.75
N ASN A 186 -3.12 1.03 11.48
CA ASN A 186 -2.04 2.00 11.69
C ASN A 186 -2.25 2.78 13.00
N PRO A 187 -1.51 2.50 14.07
CA PRO A 187 -1.65 3.22 15.33
C PRO A 187 -1.51 4.75 15.22
N ALA A 188 -0.57 5.26 14.42
CA ALA A 188 -0.37 6.70 14.29
C ALA A 188 -1.54 7.39 13.57
N ARG A 189 -2.16 6.72 12.57
CA ARG A 189 -3.37 7.19 11.89
C ARG A 189 -4.57 7.23 12.83
N SER A 190 -4.60 6.39 13.85
CA SER A 190 -5.72 6.34 14.82
C SER A 190 -5.52 7.30 15.98
N ILE A 191 -4.30 7.44 16.50
CA ILE A 191 -3.97 8.32 17.63
C ILE A 191 -4.30 9.79 17.31
N GLY A 192 -3.88 10.29 16.13
CA GLY A 192 -4.09 11.69 15.76
C GLY A 192 -5.55 12.12 15.87
N PRO A 193 -6.46 11.54 15.08
CA PRO A 193 -7.88 11.87 15.14
C PRO A 193 -8.51 11.65 16.51
N ALA A 194 -8.20 10.53 17.21
CA ALA A 194 -8.84 10.19 18.47
C ALA A 194 -8.55 11.20 19.60
N ILE A 195 -7.31 11.76 19.65
CA ILE A 195 -6.93 12.77 20.65
C ILE A 195 -7.81 14.03 20.56
N PHE A 196 -8.15 14.45 19.35
CA PHE A 196 -8.96 15.65 19.12
C PHE A 196 -10.45 15.36 19.17
N THR A 197 -10.92 14.24 18.61
CA THR A 197 -12.32 13.85 18.64
C THR A 197 -12.80 13.52 20.05
N ARG A 198 -11.91 12.96 20.90
CA ARG A 198 -12.20 12.59 22.30
C ARG A 198 -13.33 11.56 22.43
N GLY A 199 -14.02 11.55 23.60
CA GLY A 199 -15.16 10.66 23.87
C GLY A 199 -14.84 9.18 23.60
N ASP A 200 -15.74 8.48 22.96
CA ASP A 200 -15.61 7.05 22.66
C ASP A 200 -14.46 6.72 21.72
N ALA A 201 -14.13 7.61 20.80
CA ALA A 201 -12.96 7.42 19.94
C ALA A 201 -11.66 7.34 20.74
N LEU A 202 -11.52 8.16 21.78
CA LEU A 202 -10.36 8.14 22.66
C LEU A 202 -10.38 6.94 23.63
N SER A 203 -11.55 6.60 24.20
CA SER A 203 -11.69 5.45 25.10
C SER A 203 -11.45 4.10 24.41
N GLN A 204 -11.77 4.00 23.12
CA GLN A 204 -11.59 2.81 22.29
C GLN A 204 -10.21 2.77 21.59
N LEU A 205 -9.41 3.82 21.66
CA LEU A 205 -8.13 3.96 20.94
C LEU A 205 -7.15 2.79 21.19
N TRP A 206 -7.17 2.22 22.38
CA TRP A 206 -6.29 1.11 22.74
C TRP A 206 -6.44 -0.10 21.80
N VAL A 207 -7.67 -0.37 21.29
CA VAL A 207 -7.92 -1.43 20.31
C VAL A 207 -7.14 -1.17 19.03
N PHE A 208 -7.15 0.08 18.55
CA PHE A 208 -6.50 0.52 17.32
C PHE A 208 -4.97 0.74 17.45
N ILE A 209 -4.45 0.51 18.64
CA ILE A 209 -3.02 0.38 18.89
C ILE A 209 -2.64 -1.10 19.00
N VAL A 210 -3.31 -1.85 19.87
CA VAL A 210 -2.93 -3.23 20.21
C VAL A 210 -3.23 -4.19 19.06
N ALA A 211 -4.42 -4.15 18.47
CA ALA A 211 -4.80 -5.08 17.41
C ALA A 211 -3.92 -4.96 16.15
N PRO A 212 -3.62 -3.74 15.62
CA PRO A 212 -2.65 -3.58 14.54
C PRO A 212 -1.25 -4.08 14.89
N ILE A 213 -0.75 -3.85 16.10
CA ILE A 213 0.57 -4.36 16.53
C ILE A 213 0.58 -5.89 16.54
N VAL A 214 -0.47 -6.53 17.06
CA VAL A 214 -0.60 -8.00 17.06
C VAL A 214 -0.62 -8.53 15.61
N GLY A 215 -1.44 -7.93 14.73
CA GLY A 215 -1.48 -8.29 13.31
C GLY A 215 -0.11 -8.17 12.63
N ALA A 216 0.64 -7.10 12.91
CA ALA A 216 1.98 -6.87 12.36
C ALA A 216 3.01 -7.90 12.87
N ILE A 217 2.97 -8.26 14.16
CA ILE A 217 3.83 -9.30 14.74
C ILE A 217 3.54 -10.64 14.05
N LEU A 218 2.27 -11.03 13.93
CA LEU A 218 1.88 -12.26 13.26
C LEU A 218 2.34 -12.29 11.79
N ALA A 219 2.20 -11.17 11.07
CA ALA A 219 2.68 -11.03 9.69
C ALA A 219 4.20 -11.19 9.59
N ALA A 220 4.96 -10.57 10.50
CA ALA A 220 6.41 -10.67 10.53
C ALA A 220 6.88 -12.10 10.84
N LEU A 221 6.23 -12.79 11.78
CA LEU A 221 6.52 -14.18 12.09
C LEU A 221 6.16 -15.09 10.91
N PHE A 222 5.00 -14.93 10.31
CA PHE A 222 4.60 -15.69 9.12
C PHE A 222 5.56 -15.48 7.96
N TYR A 223 5.91 -14.22 7.66
CA TYR A 223 6.92 -13.92 6.65
C TYR A 223 8.24 -14.60 6.94
N LYS A 224 8.75 -14.51 8.16
CA LYS A 224 10.05 -15.05 8.57
C LYS A 224 10.14 -16.58 8.50
N PHE A 225 9.07 -17.27 8.91
CA PHE A 225 9.11 -18.74 9.04
C PHE A 225 8.53 -19.47 7.83
N VAL A 226 7.63 -18.84 7.07
CA VAL A 226 6.91 -19.48 5.97
C VAL A 226 7.35 -18.97 4.60
N ILE A 227 7.55 -17.64 4.43
CA ILE A 227 7.80 -17.08 3.12
C ILE A 227 9.29 -16.86 2.83
N LYS A 228 10.03 -16.37 3.84
CA LYS A 228 11.46 -16.03 3.66
C LYS A 228 12.28 -17.28 3.47
N GLU A 229 12.92 -17.44 2.29
CA GLU A 229 13.85 -18.53 2.04
C GLU A 229 14.98 -18.55 3.07
N ARG A 230 15.26 -19.71 3.64
CA ARG A 230 16.40 -19.89 4.56
C ARG A 230 17.70 -19.80 3.76
N GLU A 231 18.66 -19.03 4.26
CA GLU A 231 19.99 -18.87 3.62
C GLU A 231 20.76 -20.20 3.47
N THR A 232 20.42 -21.20 4.27
CA THR A 232 20.99 -22.56 4.19
C THR A 232 20.82 -23.19 2.80
N THR A 233 19.67 -22.99 2.14
CA THR A 233 19.41 -23.54 0.80
C THR A 233 20.31 -22.88 -0.26
N LYS A 234 20.62 -21.60 -0.12
CA LYS A 234 21.52 -20.87 -1.03
C LYS A 234 22.98 -21.32 -0.86
N PHE A 235 23.38 -21.68 0.35
CA PHE A 235 24.72 -22.15 0.64
C PHE A 235 24.96 -23.56 0.09
N GLU A 236 24.02 -24.46 0.28
CA GLU A 236 24.10 -25.84 -0.28
C GLU A 236 24.07 -25.82 -1.82
N PHE A 237 23.22 -25.02 -2.44
CA PHE A 237 23.19 -24.85 -3.90
C PHE A 237 24.52 -24.30 -4.45
N LYS A 238 25.15 -23.36 -3.73
CA LYS A 238 26.44 -22.78 -4.10
C LYS A 238 27.58 -23.79 -3.98
N ILE A 239 27.55 -24.66 -2.96
CA ILE A 239 28.53 -25.74 -2.78
C ILE A 239 28.35 -26.81 -3.86
N THR A 240 27.13 -27.20 -4.17
CA THR A 240 26.84 -28.21 -5.21
C THR A 240 27.28 -27.72 -6.57
N ASN A 241 27.00 -26.48 -6.96
CA ASN A 241 27.48 -25.90 -8.22
C ASN A 241 29.00 -25.74 -8.27
N ARG A 242 29.65 -25.47 -7.13
CA ARG A 242 31.12 -25.42 -7.06
C ARG A 242 31.75 -26.81 -7.24
N LYS A 243 31.14 -27.86 -6.66
CA LYS A 243 31.57 -29.23 -6.85
C LYS A 243 31.39 -29.73 -8.30
N LEU A 244 30.27 -29.37 -8.96
CA LEU A 244 30.03 -29.68 -10.37
C LEU A 244 31.08 -29.02 -11.27
N LYS A 245 31.36 -27.70 -11.10
CA LYS A 245 32.40 -26.98 -11.88
C LYS A 245 33.83 -27.52 -11.66
N THR A 246 34.08 -28.10 -10.49
CA THR A 246 35.40 -28.72 -10.20
C THR A 246 35.52 -30.11 -10.84
N SER A 247 34.40 -30.86 -10.88
CA SER A 247 34.31 -32.17 -11.57
C SER A 247 34.52 -32.01 -13.07
N ASP A 248 33.93 -30.98 -13.73
CA ASP A 248 34.11 -30.74 -15.15
C ASP A 248 35.58 -30.36 -15.50
N LYS A 249 36.30 -29.69 -14.57
CA LYS A 249 37.76 -29.39 -14.78
C LYS A 249 38.64 -30.63 -14.62
N VAL A 250 38.24 -31.63 -13.85
CA VAL A 250 39.01 -32.87 -13.71
C VAL A 250 38.83 -33.78 -14.94
N ILE A 251 37.65 -33.75 -15.57
CA ILE A 251 37.37 -34.56 -16.77
C ILE A 251 38.13 -34.00 -18.02
N THR A 252 38.45 -32.69 -18.07
CA THR A 252 39.18 -32.09 -19.17
C THR A 252 40.72 -32.25 -19.07
N ALA A 253 41.24 -32.87 -18.01
CA ALA A 253 42.67 -33.07 -17.76
C ALA A 253 43.20 -34.44 -18.20
N VAL A 254 42.44 -35.26 -18.94
CA VAL A 254 42.96 -36.51 -19.54
C VAL A 254 43.71 -36.15 -20.85
N PRO A 255 44.98 -36.47 -21.03
CA PRO A 255 45.71 -36.10 -22.21
C PRO A 255 45.15 -36.82 -23.44
N ALA A 256 44.82 -36.07 -24.47
CA ALA A 256 44.36 -36.56 -25.77
C ALA A 256 45.47 -37.41 -26.43
N VAL A 257 45.17 -38.71 -26.62
CA VAL A 257 45.92 -39.54 -27.56
C VAL A 257 45.63 -39.04 -28.95
N LYS A 258 46.71 -38.66 -29.66
CA LYS A 258 46.68 -38.26 -31.06
C LYS A 258 46.25 -39.44 -31.93
N GLU A 259 45.12 -39.31 -32.60
CA GLU A 259 44.84 -40.09 -33.79
C GLU A 259 44.41 -39.15 -34.91
N ALA A 260 45.20 -39.22 -35.99
CA ALA A 260 45.03 -38.36 -37.16
C ALA A 260 43.95 -38.95 -38.09
N ALA A 261 42.93 -38.13 -38.44
CA ALA A 261 42.18 -38.31 -39.68
C ALA A 261 41.65 -36.96 -40.18
N GLU A 262 42.18 -36.54 -41.33
CA GLU A 262 41.73 -35.39 -42.12
C GLU A 262 40.30 -35.53 -42.55
N VAL A 263 39.43 -34.56 -42.22
CA VAL A 263 38.15 -34.34 -42.92
C VAL A 263 38.00 -32.83 -43.17
N LYS A 264 37.93 -32.44 -44.43
CA LYS A 264 37.74 -31.07 -44.92
C LYS A 264 36.39 -30.49 -44.52
N PRO A 265 36.24 -29.21 -44.18
CA PRO A 265 34.98 -28.63 -43.79
C PRO A 265 34.13 -28.20 -44.97
N ALA A 266 32.85 -28.56 -44.95
CA ALA A 266 31.84 -28.14 -45.90
C ALA A 266 31.40 -26.71 -45.69
N LYS A 267 31.28 -25.93 -46.77
CA LYS A 267 30.86 -24.53 -46.83
C LYS A 267 29.41 -24.35 -46.33
N LYS A 268 29.19 -23.51 -45.30
CA LYS A 268 27.87 -23.02 -44.90
C LYS A 268 27.37 -21.95 -45.88
N VAL A 269 26.27 -22.20 -46.55
CA VAL A 269 25.50 -21.27 -47.37
C VAL A 269 24.64 -20.42 -46.42
N VAL A 270 24.86 -19.14 -46.40
CA VAL A 270 24.03 -18.16 -45.64
C VAL A 270 22.87 -17.75 -46.56
N LYS A 271 21.64 -18.16 -46.21
CA LYS A 271 20.41 -17.64 -46.84
C LYS A 271 20.00 -16.33 -46.17
N LYS A 272 20.01 -15.24 -46.94
CA LYS A 272 19.43 -13.93 -46.55
C LYS A 272 17.89 -14.04 -46.57
N ALA A 273 17.23 -13.59 -45.49
CA ALA A 273 15.81 -13.38 -45.42
C ALA A 273 15.40 -12.03 -46.07
N PRO A 274 14.24 -11.93 -46.73
CA PRO A 274 13.83 -10.71 -47.40
C PRO A 274 13.18 -9.69 -46.48
N ALA A 275 13.47 -8.40 -46.76
CA ALA A 275 12.91 -7.25 -46.10
C ALA A 275 11.40 -7.11 -46.30
N LYS A 276 10.63 -6.88 -45.24
CA LYS A 276 9.23 -6.49 -45.28
C LYS A 276 9.08 -4.99 -45.52
N LYS A 277 8.36 -4.64 -46.58
CA LYS A 277 7.93 -3.28 -46.92
C LYS A 277 6.84 -2.82 -45.96
N GLU A 278 7.00 -1.64 -45.38
CA GLU A 278 5.98 -0.86 -44.67
C GLU A 278 4.93 -0.36 -45.67
N VAL A 279 3.65 -0.62 -45.36
CA VAL A 279 2.52 -0.01 -46.05
C VAL A 279 1.88 1.01 -45.11
N VAL A 280 2.10 2.27 -45.45
CA VAL A 280 1.43 3.43 -44.81
C VAL A 280 0.00 3.49 -45.29
N LYS A 281 -1.00 3.25 -44.43
CA LYS A 281 -2.39 3.59 -44.67
C LYS A 281 -2.73 4.95 -44.05
N LYS A 282 -3.03 5.89 -44.93
CA LYS A 282 -3.71 7.15 -44.60
C LYS A 282 -5.17 6.86 -44.24
N GLU A 283 -5.61 7.19 -43.04
CA GLU A 283 -7.02 7.28 -42.68
C GLU A 283 -7.48 8.73 -42.67
N THR A 284 -8.49 8.98 -43.48
CA THR A 284 -9.19 10.25 -43.66
C THR A 284 -10.20 10.49 -42.55
N THR A 285 -10.08 11.63 -41.90
CA THR A 285 -11.04 12.16 -40.92
C THR A 285 -12.38 12.51 -41.58
N LYS A 286 -13.48 11.87 -41.15
CA LYS A 286 -14.85 12.33 -41.39
C LYS A 286 -15.36 13.05 -40.13
N LYS A 287 -15.65 14.33 -40.30
CA LYS A 287 -16.41 15.18 -39.35
C LYS A 287 -17.88 14.75 -39.33
N ALA A 288 -18.45 14.55 -38.16
CA ALA A 288 -19.90 14.43 -37.96
C ALA A 288 -20.46 15.79 -37.42
N PRO A 289 -21.71 16.16 -37.80
CA PRO A 289 -22.26 17.51 -37.56
C PRO A 289 -22.90 17.64 -36.17
N ALA A 290 -22.78 18.84 -35.64
CA ALA A 290 -23.37 19.28 -34.37
C ALA A 290 -24.92 19.34 -34.44
N LYS A 291 -25.61 18.71 -33.46
CA LYS A 291 -27.04 18.94 -33.22
C LYS A 291 -27.24 20.10 -32.23
N LYS A 292 -27.91 21.15 -32.72
CA LYS A 292 -28.49 22.23 -31.93
C LYS A 292 -29.62 21.66 -31.05
N VAL A 293 -29.54 21.89 -29.73
CA VAL A 293 -30.67 21.70 -28.81
C VAL A 293 -31.26 23.07 -28.52
N VAL A 294 -32.53 23.23 -28.92
CA VAL A 294 -33.37 24.41 -28.73
C VAL A 294 -33.90 24.38 -27.29
N ALA A 295 -33.66 25.47 -26.56
CA ALA A 295 -34.28 25.72 -25.26
C ALA A 295 -35.77 26.05 -25.46
N LYS A 296 -36.64 25.33 -24.73
CA LYS A 296 -38.06 25.74 -24.55
C LYS A 296 -38.25 26.19 -23.08
N THR A 297 -38.35 27.47 -22.90
CA THR A 297 -38.90 28.17 -21.73
C THR A 297 -40.40 27.85 -21.64
N LYS A 298 -40.86 27.34 -20.50
CA LYS A 298 -42.27 27.38 -20.11
C LYS A 298 -42.43 28.12 -18.81
N THR A 299 -42.88 29.32 -18.92
CA THR A 299 -43.58 30.13 -17.90
C THR A 299 -44.87 29.42 -17.53
N THR A 300 -45.16 29.24 -16.23
CA THR A 300 -46.52 29.07 -15.73
C THR A 300 -46.74 29.96 -14.54
N LYS A 301 -47.83 30.71 -14.70
CA LYS A 301 -48.46 31.69 -13.83
C LYS A 301 -48.86 31.16 -12.47
N LYS A 302 -48.83 32.08 -11.49
CA LYS A 302 -49.60 32.09 -10.25
C LYS A 302 -51.08 31.80 -10.51
N ASP A 303 -51.73 31.11 -9.55
CA ASP A 303 -52.96 31.59 -8.93
C ASP A 303 -53.32 30.72 -7.69
N LYS A 304 -53.64 31.48 -6.59
CA LYS A 304 -54.31 31.20 -5.31
C LYS A 304 -53.56 30.43 -4.25
#